data_a0536f694e0df4dad57a624b65a49a62
#
_entry.id   a0536f694e0df4dad57a624b65a49a62
#
_cell.length_a   1.000
_cell.length_b   1.000
_cell.length_c   1.000
_cell.angle_alpha   90.00
_cell.angle_beta   90.00
_cell.angle_gamma   90.00
#
_symmetry.space_group_name_H-M   'P 1'
#
loop_
_entity.id
_entity.type
_entity.pdbx_description
1 polymer ?
#
loop_
_entity_poly.entity_id
_entity_poly.type
_entity_poly.pdbx_seq_one_letter_code
_entity_poly.pdbx_strand_id
1 'polypeptide(L)'
;MTVYRLSNDLVFPHPSLSDDDGLLAIEGDLSVQRLLLAYSSGIFPWYSDDEPILWWSPNPRFIVYPKDIRTSHSMKKLLKKNTYKVSFDTCFRDVISNCSNVRKESGTWITNDMIEAYCKLHELGFAHSVETWHQEKLVGGLYGVSIGKCFFGESMFSTMDNASKAAFIALGKVLEEKEFILIDCQVHTNHLESLGAVNMPREKFLEIVEKGIAIPPLKLCF
;
A
#
# COMPACT_ATOMS: atom_id res chain seq x y z
N MET A 1 -3.47 16.96 22.78
CA MET A 1 -3.66 16.25 21.48
C MET A 1 -5.15 16.07 21.28
N THR A 2 -5.68 16.49 20.14
CA THR A 2 -7.10 16.30 19.80
C THR A 2 -7.18 15.18 18.79
N VAL A 3 -7.58 13.99 19.21
CA VAL A 3 -7.88 12.87 18.31
C VAL A 3 -9.39 12.93 18.00
N TYR A 4 -9.73 12.91 16.71
CA TYR A 4 -11.11 13.00 16.27
C TYR A 4 -11.79 11.63 16.33
N ARG A 5 -13.06 11.60 16.77
CA ARG A 5 -13.88 10.40 16.76
C ARG A 5 -14.78 10.43 15.53
N LEU A 6 -14.66 9.44 14.65
CA LEU A 6 -15.50 9.36 13.47
C LEU A 6 -16.90 8.86 13.82
N SER A 7 -17.91 9.45 13.17
CA SER A 7 -19.29 8.99 13.19
C SER A 7 -19.60 8.09 11.98
N ASN A 8 -20.88 7.79 11.78
CA ASN A 8 -21.34 7.10 10.57
C ASN A 8 -21.27 7.97 9.31
N ASP A 9 -21.07 9.28 9.44
CA ASP A 9 -20.93 10.18 8.30
C ASP A 9 -19.63 9.90 7.55
N LEU A 10 -19.68 9.93 6.23
CA LEU A 10 -18.52 9.73 5.37
C LEU A 10 -17.69 11.03 5.27
N VAL A 11 -17.07 11.40 6.37
CA VAL A 11 -16.18 12.58 6.47
C VAL A 11 -14.92 12.25 7.26
N PHE A 12 -13.82 12.93 6.94
CA PHE A 12 -12.60 12.94 7.72
C PHE A 12 -12.22 14.36 8.10
N PRO A 13 -11.59 14.60 9.26
CA PRO A 13 -10.88 15.83 9.53
C PRO A 13 -9.78 16.04 8.48
N HIS A 14 -9.42 17.31 8.25
CA HIS A 14 -8.31 17.59 7.32
C HIS A 14 -7.01 16.96 7.85
N PRO A 15 -6.17 16.31 7.00
CA PRO A 15 -4.94 15.64 7.41
C PRO A 15 -3.96 16.51 8.20
N SER A 16 -3.96 17.84 7.98
CA SER A 16 -3.12 18.77 8.74
C SER A 16 -3.43 18.83 10.25
N LEU A 17 -4.57 18.27 10.66
CA LEU A 17 -5.02 18.22 12.05
C LEU A 17 -4.56 16.94 12.77
N SER A 18 -3.80 16.06 12.10
CA SER A 18 -3.17 14.92 12.77
C SER A 18 -2.15 15.39 13.80
N ASP A 19 -1.91 14.58 14.83
CA ASP A 19 -0.88 14.84 15.82
C ASP A 19 0.55 14.69 15.24
N ASP A 20 1.55 14.85 16.11
CA ASP A 20 2.97 14.81 15.72
C ASP A 20 3.39 13.43 15.20
N ASP A 21 2.74 12.35 15.67
CA ASP A 21 2.97 10.98 15.20
C ASP A 21 2.18 10.65 13.94
N GLY A 22 1.21 11.49 13.57
CA GLY A 22 0.36 11.35 12.39
C GLY A 22 -1.01 10.73 12.66
N LEU A 23 -1.39 10.46 13.91
CA LEU A 23 -2.73 9.98 14.26
C LEU A 23 -3.75 11.11 14.05
N LEU A 24 -4.78 10.85 13.25
CA LEU A 24 -5.81 11.82 12.89
C LEU A 24 -7.14 11.53 13.58
N ALA A 25 -7.61 10.29 13.48
CA ALA A 25 -8.94 9.93 13.96
C ALA A 25 -9.01 8.48 14.43
N ILE A 26 -10.07 8.17 15.19
CA ILE A 26 -10.37 6.82 15.68
C ILE A 26 -11.80 6.41 15.32
N GLU A 27 -12.05 5.10 15.36
CA GLU A 27 -13.37 4.50 15.06
C GLU A 27 -13.81 4.66 13.60
N GLY A 28 -15.13 4.74 13.33
CA GLY A 28 -15.68 4.62 11.99
C GLY A 28 -15.82 3.15 11.56
N ASP A 29 -15.63 2.90 10.27
CA ASP A 29 -15.80 1.57 9.67
C ASP A 29 -14.81 1.34 8.51
N LEU A 30 -14.70 0.10 8.02
CA LEU A 30 -13.88 -0.26 6.85
C LEU A 30 -14.72 -0.40 5.57
N SER A 31 -15.83 0.33 5.46
CA SER A 31 -16.63 0.34 4.24
C SER A 31 -15.79 0.81 3.04
N VAL A 32 -16.13 0.29 1.86
CA VAL A 32 -15.47 0.66 0.61
C VAL A 32 -15.45 2.18 0.42
N GLN A 33 -16.55 2.85 0.71
CA GLN A 33 -16.70 4.31 0.56
C GLN A 33 -15.75 5.05 1.51
N ARG A 34 -15.65 4.62 2.77
CA ARG A 34 -14.76 5.25 3.75
C ARG A 34 -13.29 5.00 3.42
N LEU A 35 -12.93 3.78 3.01
CA LEU A 35 -11.56 3.46 2.59
C LEU A 35 -11.15 4.29 1.37
N LEU A 36 -11.98 4.37 0.33
CA LEU A 36 -11.70 5.18 -0.85
C LEU A 36 -11.59 6.67 -0.51
N LEU A 37 -12.45 7.19 0.36
CA LEU A 37 -12.37 8.56 0.85
C LEU A 37 -11.07 8.81 1.62
N ALA A 38 -10.68 7.87 2.50
CA ALA A 38 -9.45 7.96 3.28
C ALA A 38 -8.22 8.06 2.36
N TYR A 39 -8.03 7.09 1.44
CA TYR A 39 -6.88 7.11 0.52
C TYR A 39 -6.87 8.34 -0.37
N SER A 40 -8.03 8.75 -0.87
CA SER A 40 -8.17 9.99 -1.66
C SER A 40 -7.80 11.24 -0.89
N SER A 41 -7.87 11.20 0.44
CA SER A 41 -7.49 12.28 1.35
C SER A 41 -6.09 12.11 1.94
N GLY A 42 -5.30 11.13 1.50
CA GLY A 42 -3.97 10.85 2.05
C GLY A 42 -3.98 10.23 3.45
N ILE A 43 -5.09 9.58 3.81
CA ILE A 43 -5.33 8.94 5.11
C ILE A 43 -5.36 7.42 4.90
N PHE A 44 -4.89 6.65 5.88
CA PHE A 44 -4.95 5.18 5.84
C PHE A 44 -5.25 4.60 7.22
N PRO A 45 -5.89 3.41 7.31
CA PRO A 45 -6.11 2.71 8.56
C PRO A 45 -4.88 1.92 8.98
N TRP A 46 -4.51 1.98 10.27
CA TRP A 46 -3.45 1.16 10.84
C TRP A 46 -3.69 0.99 12.34
N TYR A 47 -4.07 -0.22 12.76
CA TYR A 47 -4.48 -0.52 14.13
C TYR A 47 -4.33 -2.04 14.40
N SER A 48 -4.27 -2.44 15.68
CA SER A 48 -4.22 -3.85 16.11
C SER A 48 -5.60 -4.37 16.51
N ASP A 49 -5.79 -5.70 16.56
CA ASP A 49 -7.08 -6.33 16.89
C ASP A 49 -7.71 -5.83 18.21
N ASP A 50 -6.87 -5.45 19.19
CA ASP A 50 -7.31 -4.95 20.50
C ASP A 50 -7.60 -3.45 20.53
N GLU A 51 -7.46 -2.76 19.40
CA GLU A 51 -7.63 -1.31 19.28
C GLU A 51 -8.85 -0.97 18.42
N PRO A 52 -9.47 0.21 18.62
CA PRO A 52 -10.41 0.73 17.65
C PRO A 52 -9.68 1.01 16.32
N ILE A 53 -10.43 1.15 15.22
CA ILE A 53 -9.82 1.57 13.95
C ILE A 53 -9.13 2.92 14.16
N LEU A 54 -7.83 2.99 13.84
CA LEU A 54 -7.01 4.20 13.89
C LEU A 54 -6.72 4.67 12.48
N TRP A 55 -6.87 5.98 12.23
CA TRP A 55 -6.68 6.62 10.93
C TRP A 55 -5.51 7.58 10.98
N TRP A 56 -4.57 7.41 10.06
CA TRP A 56 -3.27 8.07 10.07
C TRP A 56 -3.01 8.91 8.83
N SER A 57 -2.31 10.03 9.04
CA SER A 57 -1.73 10.84 7.98
C SER A 57 -0.40 11.45 8.46
N PRO A 58 0.70 10.67 8.47
CA PRO A 58 1.98 11.11 9.00
C PRO A 58 2.64 12.22 8.18
N ASN A 59 3.50 12.98 8.83
CA ASN A 59 4.36 13.98 8.23
C ASN A 59 5.80 13.82 8.76
N PRO A 60 6.81 13.51 7.92
CA PRO A 60 6.73 13.40 6.46
C PRO A 60 6.01 12.14 5.98
N ARG A 61 5.52 12.18 4.74
CA ARG A 61 5.03 10.99 4.03
C ARG A 61 6.18 10.30 3.32
N PHE A 62 6.21 8.98 3.32
CA PHE A 62 7.23 8.20 2.62
C PHE A 62 6.69 7.70 1.29
N ILE A 63 7.34 8.06 0.17
CA ILE A 63 6.85 7.76 -1.19
C ILE A 63 7.99 7.27 -2.10
N VAL A 64 7.63 6.62 -3.20
CA VAL A 64 8.56 6.39 -4.30
C VAL A 64 7.89 6.72 -5.64
N TYR A 65 8.63 7.36 -6.54
CA TYR A 65 8.18 7.51 -7.92
C TYR A 65 8.46 6.22 -8.70
N PRO A 66 7.50 5.67 -9.47
CA PRO A 66 7.71 4.42 -10.21
C PRO A 66 9.01 4.39 -11.03
N LYS A 67 9.35 5.48 -11.72
CA LYS A 67 10.58 5.64 -12.52
C LYS A 67 11.88 5.65 -11.71
N ASP A 68 11.81 5.93 -10.39
CA ASP A 68 12.98 6.08 -9.51
C ASP A 68 13.24 4.82 -8.66
N ILE A 69 12.51 3.73 -8.94
CA ILE A 69 12.71 2.45 -8.23
C ILE A 69 14.10 1.90 -8.52
N ARG A 70 14.87 1.76 -7.46
CA ARG A 70 16.26 1.28 -7.53
C ARG A 70 16.31 -0.25 -7.60
N THR A 71 17.01 -0.76 -8.60
CA THR A 71 17.29 -2.19 -8.76
C THR A 71 18.78 -2.44 -8.57
N SER A 72 19.19 -3.05 -7.46
CA SER A 72 20.58 -3.37 -7.17
C SER A 72 21.18 -4.32 -8.20
N HIS A 73 22.52 -4.39 -8.27
CA HIS A 73 23.20 -5.29 -9.20
C HIS A 73 22.86 -6.78 -8.94
N SER A 74 22.76 -7.17 -7.66
CA SER A 74 22.35 -8.53 -7.28
C SER A 74 20.92 -8.83 -7.72
N MET A 75 19.98 -7.87 -7.54
CA MET A 75 18.61 -8.00 -8.03
C MET A 75 18.53 -8.12 -9.55
N LYS A 76 19.31 -7.31 -10.29
CA LYS A 76 19.39 -7.42 -11.76
C LYS A 76 19.83 -8.82 -12.20
N LYS A 77 20.83 -9.41 -11.52
CA LYS A 77 21.29 -10.78 -11.78
C LYS A 77 20.19 -11.82 -11.48
N LEU A 78 19.49 -11.64 -10.34
CA LEU A 78 18.39 -12.55 -9.94
C LEU A 78 17.24 -12.55 -10.96
N LEU A 79 16.81 -11.35 -11.37
CA LEU A 79 15.75 -11.18 -12.37
C LEU A 79 16.13 -11.79 -13.73
N LYS A 80 17.40 -11.61 -14.17
CA LYS A 80 17.91 -12.22 -15.41
C LYS A 80 17.93 -13.76 -15.40
N LYS A 81 18.07 -14.37 -14.21
CA LYS A 81 18.05 -15.84 -14.07
C LYS A 81 16.64 -16.43 -14.13
N ASN A 82 15.59 -15.59 -14.20
CA ASN A 82 14.19 -16.02 -14.15
C ASN A 82 13.90 -16.94 -12.95
N THR A 83 14.55 -16.68 -11.79
CA THR A 83 14.36 -17.47 -10.57
C THR A 83 12.92 -17.37 -10.08
N TYR A 84 12.30 -16.21 -10.29
CA TYR A 84 10.93 -15.92 -9.91
C TYR A 84 10.07 -15.65 -11.14
N LYS A 85 8.86 -16.18 -11.13
CA LYS A 85 7.75 -15.77 -12.01
C LYS A 85 6.90 -14.76 -11.23
N VAL A 86 6.49 -13.69 -11.90
CA VAL A 86 5.61 -12.68 -11.30
C VAL A 86 4.25 -12.72 -12.00
N SER A 87 3.18 -12.63 -11.22
CA SER A 87 1.82 -12.43 -11.69
C SER A 87 1.17 -11.25 -10.97
N PHE A 88 0.00 -10.86 -11.44
CA PHE A 88 -0.80 -9.78 -10.86
C PHE A 88 -2.23 -10.28 -10.68
N ASP A 89 -2.85 -9.92 -9.56
CA ASP A 89 -4.26 -10.18 -9.27
C ASP A 89 -4.69 -11.66 -9.38
N THR A 90 -3.72 -12.58 -9.21
CA THR A 90 -3.98 -14.02 -9.38
C THR A 90 -4.52 -14.66 -8.09
N CYS A 91 -4.04 -14.21 -6.92
CA CYS A 91 -4.46 -14.76 -5.63
C CYS A 91 -4.39 -13.69 -4.51
N PHE A 92 -5.16 -12.62 -4.67
CA PHE A 92 -5.16 -11.47 -3.75
C PHE A 92 -5.31 -11.88 -2.27
N ARG A 93 -6.32 -12.74 -1.97
CA ARG A 93 -6.57 -13.21 -0.59
C ARG A 93 -5.37 -13.95 0.01
N ASP A 94 -4.66 -14.74 -0.79
CA ASP A 94 -3.46 -15.44 -0.31
C ASP A 94 -2.32 -14.46 -0.04
N VAL A 95 -2.16 -13.43 -0.86
CA VAL A 95 -1.14 -12.39 -0.66
C VAL A 95 -1.38 -11.63 0.64
N ILE A 96 -2.58 -11.09 0.86
CA ILE A 96 -2.90 -10.34 2.08
C ILE A 96 -2.82 -11.23 3.33
N SER A 97 -3.28 -12.50 3.25
CA SER A 97 -3.17 -13.45 4.34
C SER A 97 -1.72 -13.78 4.68
N ASN A 98 -0.84 -13.95 3.68
CA ASN A 98 0.59 -14.15 3.93
C ASN A 98 1.26 -12.90 4.52
N CYS A 99 0.86 -11.70 4.11
CA CYS A 99 1.32 -10.45 4.73
C CYS A 99 0.95 -10.38 6.23
N SER A 100 -0.25 -10.85 6.61
CA SER A 100 -0.65 -10.98 8.00
C SER A 100 0.17 -12.04 8.75
N ASN A 101 0.32 -13.23 8.16
CA ASN A 101 0.95 -14.40 8.80
C ASN A 101 2.43 -14.19 9.14
N VAL A 102 3.22 -13.56 8.25
CA VAL A 102 4.65 -13.32 8.51
C VAL A 102 4.92 -12.36 9.67
N ARG A 103 3.89 -11.68 10.16
CA ARG A 103 3.96 -10.74 11.28
C ARG A 103 3.29 -11.23 12.56
N LYS A 104 2.67 -12.41 12.58
CA LYS A 104 1.92 -12.92 13.75
C LYS A 104 2.74 -12.93 15.04
N GLU A 105 4.01 -13.30 14.98
CA GLU A 105 4.89 -13.35 16.15
C GLU A 105 5.30 -11.97 16.67
N SER A 106 5.35 -10.95 15.80
CA SER A 106 5.74 -9.57 16.14
C SER A 106 4.54 -8.63 16.32
N GLY A 107 3.31 -9.14 16.18
CA GLY A 107 2.08 -8.36 16.12
C GLY A 107 1.72 -7.99 14.68
N THR A 108 0.52 -8.37 14.24
CA THR A 108 0.00 -7.98 12.92
C THR A 108 -1.09 -6.93 13.08
N TRP A 109 -1.04 -5.92 12.25
CA TRP A 109 -2.10 -4.93 12.09
C TRP A 109 -3.10 -5.32 10.99
N ILE A 110 -2.84 -6.40 10.24
CA ILE A 110 -3.75 -6.89 9.20
C ILE A 110 -4.73 -7.86 9.88
N THR A 111 -5.82 -7.31 10.38
CA THR A 111 -6.90 -8.02 11.05
C THR A 111 -7.78 -8.79 10.05
N ASN A 112 -8.63 -9.69 10.52
CA ASN A 112 -9.59 -10.37 9.64
C ASN A 112 -10.55 -9.39 8.95
N ASP A 113 -10.99 -8.35 9.66
CA ASP A 113 -11.88 -7.33 9.10
C ASP A 113 -11.17 -6.54 7.98
N MET A 114 -9.87 -6.27 8.14
CA MET A 114 -9.08 -5.68 7.06
C MET A 114 -8.96 -6.61 5.86
N ILE A 115 -8.70 -7.91 6.08
CA ILE A 115 -8.63 -8.87 4.97
C ILE A 115 -9.94 -8.85 4.16
N GLU A 116 -11.09 -8.92 4.81
CA GLU A 116 -12.39 -8.91 4.14
C GLU A 116 -12.65 -7.57 3.41
N ALA A 117 -12.35 -6.44 4.06
CA ALA A 117 -12.51 -5.11 3.46
C ALA A 117 -11.65 -4.92 2.20
N TYR A 118 -10.37 -5.34 2.25
CA TYR A 118 -9.48 -5.22 1.08
C TYR A 118 -9.77 -6.24 -0.01
N CYS A 119 -10.25 -7.45 0.31
CA CYS A 119 -10.78 -8.38 -0.68
C CYS A 119 -11.99 -7.78 -1.39
N LYS A 120 -12.85 -7.03 -0.67
CA LYS A 120 -13.97 -6.33 -1.29
C LYS A 120 -13.51 -5.19 -2.21
N LEU A 121 -12.48 -4.43 -1.83
CA LEU A 121 -11.86 -3.44 -2.72
C LEU A 121 -11.27 -4.09 -3.96
N HIS A 122 -10.67 -5.28 -3.83
CA HIS A 122 -10.13 -6.05 -4.95
C HIS A 122 -11.22 -6.49 -5.92
N GLU A 123 -12.32 -7.07 -5.44
CA GLU A 123 -13.49 -7.43 -6.25
C GLU A 123 -14.04 -6.25 -7.07
N LEU A 124 -13.96 -5.05 -6.52
CA LEU A 124 -14.40 -3.81 -7.17
C LEU A 124 -13.34 -3.19 -8.08
N GLY A 125 -12.12 -3.74 -8.12
CA GLY A 125 -11.01 -3.28 -8.96
C GLY A 125 -10.25 -2.08 -8.41
N PHE A 126 -10.29 -1.85 -7.09
CA PHE A 126 -9.52 -0.81 -6.42
C PHE A 126 -8.29 -1.34 -5.69
N ALA A 127 -8.30 -2.58 -5.21
CA ALA A 127 -7.13 -3.18 -4.60
C ALA A 127 -6.51 -4.23 -5.53
N HIS A 128 -5.18 -4.30 -5.54
CA HIS A 128 -4.41 -5.14 -6.43
C HIS A 128 -3.30 -5.85 -5.70
N SER A 129 -2.94 -7.05 -6.17
CA SER A 129 -1.82 -7.82 -5.66
C SER A 129 -0.78 -8.09 -6.74
N VAL A 130 0.45 -8.28 -6.28
CA VAL A 130 1.56 -8.77 -7.12
C VAL A 130 2.14 -9.99 -6.43
N GLU A 131 2.16 -11.10 -7.12
CA GLU A 131 2.63 -12.38 -6.61
C GLU A 131 4.03 -12.70 -7.15
N THR A 132 4.85 -13.29 -6.31
CA THR A 132 6.15 -13.86 -6.70
C THR A 132 6.15 -15.35 -6.44
N TRP A 133 6.37 -16.11 -7.50
CA TRP A 133 6.32 -17.56 -7.52
C TRP A 133 7.70 -18.18 -7.70
N HIS A 134 7.98 -19.26 -6.98
CA HIS A 134 9.12 -20.14 -7.21
C HIS A 134 8.63 -21.59 -7.22
N GLN A 135 8.85 -22.31 -8.33
CA GLN A 135 8.38 -23.68 -8.51
C GLN A 135 6.90 -23.86 -8.11
N GLU A 136 6.04 -23.02 -8.69
CA GLU A 136 4.57 -22.98 -8.47
C GLU A 136 4.15 -22.70 -7.01
N LYS A 137 5.09 -22.31 -6.11
CA LYS A 137 4.80 -21.88 -4.75
C LYS A 137 4.82 -20.36 -4.67
N LEU A 138 3.83 -19.79 -4.01
CA LEU A 138 3.79 -18.37 -3.67
C LEU A 138 4.83 -18.08 -2.57
N VAL A 139 5.91 -17.39 -2.93
CA VAL A 139 7.07 -17.15 -2.04
C VAL A 139 7.28 -15.69 -1.67
N GLY A 140 6.51 -14.81 -2.21
CA GLY A 140 6.51 -13.39 -1.92
C GLY A 140 5.39 -12.68 -2.63
N GLY A 141 5.16 -11.44 -2.26
CA GLY A 141 4.16 -10.60 -2.90
C GLY A 141 3.93 -9.32 -2.12
N LEU A 142 3.07 -8.50 -2.65
CA LEU A 142 2.59 -7.27 -2.05
C LEU A 142 1.15 -7.02 -2.48
N TYR A 143 0.46 -6.15 -1.73
CA TYR A 143 -0.82 -5.62 -2.16
C TYR A 143 -0.92 -4.13 -1.86
N GLY A 144 -1.87 -3.47 -2.50
CA GLY A 144 -2.15 -2.07 -2.31
C GLY A 144 -3.42 -1.62 -3.02
N VAL A 145 -3.76 -0.35 -2.85
CA VAL A 145 -4.95 0.30 -3.41
C VAL A 145 -4.55 1.22 -4.54
N SER A 146 -5.32 1.23 -5.62
CA SER A 146 -5.10 2.08 -6.80
C SER A 146 -6.27 3.03 -6.98
N ILE A 147 -6.00 4.34 -6.96
CA ILE A 147 -7.00 5.37 -7.23
C ILE A 147 -6.40 6.39 -8.21
N GLY A 148 -7.04 6.56 -9.36
CA GLY A 148 -6.51 7.40 -10.42
C GLY A 148 -5.10 6.97 -10.86
N LYS A 149 -4.13 7.86 -10.71
CA LYS A 149 -2.70 7.62 -11.00
C LYS A 149 -1.83 7.50 -9.74
N CYS A 150 -2.43 7.18 -8.61
CA CYS A 150 -1.74 6.93 -7.34
C CYS A 150 -1.91 5.47 -6.93
N PHE A 151 -0.83 4.85 -6.48
CA PHE A 151 -0.85 3.52 -5.88
C PHE A 151 -0.46 3.62 -4.40
N PHE A 152 -1.29 3.11 -3.51
CA PHE A 152 -1.08 3.10 -2.07
C PHE A 152 -0.66 1.69 -1.66
N GLY A 153 0.65 1.49 -1.42
CA GLY A 153 1.20 0.21 -1.04
C GLY A 153 0.87 -0.10 0.41
N GLU A 154 0.25 -1.24 0.69
CA GLU A 154 -0.19 -1.61 2.03
C GLU A 154 0.83 -2.48 2.76
N SER A 155 1.12 -3.63 2.19
CA SER A 155 2.02 -4.57 2.82
C SER A 155 2.69 -5.48 1.80
N MET A 156 3.81 -6.08 2.23
CA MET A 156 4.50 -7.08 1.45
C MET A 156 5.03 -8.21 2.36
N PHE A 157 5.18 -9.39 1.79
CA PHE A 157 5.76 -10.53 2.46
C PHE A 157 6.83 -11.21 1.59
N SER A 158 7.71 -11.97 2.22
CA SER A 158 8.76 -12.72 1.55
C SER A 158 9.12 -13.95 2.38
N THR A 159 9.00 -15.14 1.81
CA THR A 159 9.46 -16.41 2.39
C THR A 159 10.76 -16.91 1.73
N MET A 160 11.18 -16.24 0.65
CA MET A 160 12.46 -16.45 -0.03
C MET A 160 13.16 -15.12 -0.27
N ASP A 161 14.48 -15.13 -0.29
CA ASP A 161 15.32 -13.95 -0.43
C ASP A 161 14.95 -13.11 -1.65
N ASN A 162 14.66 -11.82 -1.42
CA ASN A 162 14.33 -10.86 -2.46
C ASN A 162 13.01 -11.09 -3.22
N ALA A 163 12.14 -12.03 -2.80
CA ALA A 163 10.89 -12.29 -3.48
C ALA A 163 9.95 -11.06 -3.45
N SER A 164 9.82 -10.38 -2.31
CA SER A 164 9.05 -9.12 -2.21
C SER A 164 9.65 -7.99 -3.06
N LYS A 165 10.98 -7.92 -3.17
CA LYS A 165 11.64 -6.94 -4.05
C LYS A 165 11.35 -7.22 -5.52
N ALA A 166 11.26 -8.49 -5.92
CA ALA A 166 10.88 -8.86 -7.28
C ALA A 166 9.45 -8.38 -7.61
N ALA A 167 8.49 -8.60 -6.69
CA ALA A 167 7.14 -8.08 -6.81
C ALA A 167 7.12 -6.55 -6.93
N PHE A 168 7.83 -5.85 -6.04
CA PHE A 168 7.85 -4.38 -6.02
C PHE A 168 8.47 -3.76 -7.29
N ILE A 169 9.56 -4.35 -7.80
CA ILE A 169 10.19 -3.90 -9.04
C ILE A 169 9.28 -4.16 -10.24
N ALA A 170 8.57 -5.29 -10.27
CA ALA A 170 7.62 -5.60 -11.33
C ALA A 170 6.41 -4.64 -11.30
N LEU A 171 5.86 -4.37 -10.11
CA LEU A 171 4.82 -3.34 -9.92
C LEU A 171 5.29 -1.99 -10.48
N GLY A 172 6.47 -1.54 -10.07
CA GLY A 172 7.01 -0.25 -10.49
C GLY A 172 7.10 -0.08 -12.00
N LYS A 173 7.53 -1.11 -12.71
CA LYS A 173 7.56 -1.10 -14.19
C LYS A 173 6.17 -0.93 -14.81
N VAL A 174 5.19 -1.69 -14.32
CA VAL A 174 3.82 -1.57 -14.82
C VAL A 174 3.23 -0.20 -14.51
N LEU A 175 3.47 0.32 -13.31
CA LEU A 175 3.00 1.64 -12.91
C LEU A 175 3.68 2.76 -13.72
N GLU A 176 4.97 2.64 -14.04
CA GLU A 176 5.70 3.56 -14.91
C GLU A 176 5.12 3.54 -16.34
N GLU A 177 4.94 2.35 -16.93
CA GLU A 177 4.33 2.18 -18.27
C GLU A 177 2.90 2.73 -18.33
N LYS A 178 2.16 2.65 -17.23
CA LYS A 178 0.79 3.20 -17.10
C LYS A 178 0.77 4.65 -16.60
N GLU A 179 1.92 5.34 -16.54
CA GLU A 179 2.07 6.74 -16.15
C GLU A 179 1.51 7.08 -14.76
N PHE A 180 1.68 6.17 -13.80
CA PHE A 180 1.37 6.46 -12.41
C PHE A 180 2.33 7.49 -11.85
N ILE A 181 1.80 8.39 -11.02
CA ILE A 181 2.55 9.52 -10.50
C ILE A 181 3.41 9.12 -9.32
N LEU A 182 2.85 8.34 -8.38
CA LEU A 182 3.58 7.89 -7.19
C LEU A 182 3.07 6.55 -6.65
N ILE A 183 3.93 5.91 -5.86
CA ILE A 183 3.59 4.84 -4.92
C ILE A 183 3.73 5.42 -3.52
N ASP A 184 2.64 5.47 -2.77
CA ASP A 184 2.63 5.82 -1.36
C ASP A 184 3.11 4.63 -0.53
N CYS A 185 4.13 4.84 0.27
CA CYS A 185 4.72 3.86 1.18
C CYS A 185 4.42 4.18 2.66
N GLN A 186 3.60 5.18 2.92
CA GLN A 186 3.14 5.72 4.21
C GLN A 186 4.27 6.15 5.14
N VAL A 187 5.01 5.20 5.72
CA VAL A 187 6.06 5.44 6.71
C VAL A 187 7.42 4.91 6.27
N HIS A 188 8.48 5.52 6.78
CA HIS A 188 9.85 5.12 6.46
C HIS A 188 10.16 3.69 6.91
N THR A 189 10.81 2.95 6.02
CA THR A 189 11.50 1.70 6.32
C THR A 189 12.81 1.62 5.53
N ASN A 190 13.87 1.06 6.15
CA ASN A 190 15.16 0.85 5.48
C ASN A 190 15.00 0.00 4.19
N HIS A 191 14.03 -0.93 4.19
CA HIS A 191 13.74 -1.76 3.03
C HIS A 191 13.28 -0.93 1.83
N LEU A 192 12.26 -0.08 2.01
CA LEU A 192 11.73 0.79 0.97
C LEU A 192 12.71 1.90 0.57
N GLU A 193 13.47 2.45 1.52
CA GLU A 193 14.55 3.39 1.23
C GLU A 193 15.59 2.78 0.28
N SER A 194 15.97 1.51 0.50
CA SER A 194 16.87 0.78 -0.40
C SER A 194 16.33 0.62 -1.82
N LEU A 195 15.02 0.66 -1.98
CA LEU A 195 14.30 0.59 -3.25
C LEU A 195 14.05 1.98 -3.89
N GLY A 196 14.49 3.06 -3.24
CA GLY A 196 14.41 4.41 -3.79
C GLY A 196 13.35 5.32 -3.18
N ALA A 197 12.64 4.84 -2.15
CA ALA A 197 11.67 5.66 -1.46
C ALA A 197 12.34 6.82 -0.71
N VAL A 198 11.63 7.95 -0.62
CA VAL A 198 12.08 9.21 -0.02
C VAL A 198 10.99 9.86 0.81
N ASN A 199 11.39 10.66 1.78
CA ASN A 199 10.48 11.49 2.56
C ASN A 199 10.00 12.69 1.75
N MET A 200 8.73 13.01 1.91
CA MET A 200 8.06 14.17 1.30
C MET A 200 7.21 14.89 2.35
N PRO A 201 7.21 16.24 2.41
CA PRO A 201 6.26 16.95 3.22
C PRO A 201 4.82 16.55 2.87
N ARG A 202 3.98 16.30 3.90
CA ARG A 202 2.59 15.85 3.72
C ARG A 202 1.77 16.78 2.80
N GLU A 203 1.92 18.08 2.93
CA GLU A 203 1.21 19.06 2.08
C GLU A 203 1.48 18.80 0.60
N LYS A 204 2.76 18.64 0.24
CA LYS A 204 3.15 18.35 -1.14
C LYS A 204 2.63 16.98 -1.62
N PHE A 205 2.62 15.98 -0.74
CA PHE A 205 2.03 14.68 -1.03
C PHE A 205 0.53 14.81 -1.34
N LEU A 206 -0.22 15.54 -0.51
CA LEU A 206 -1.66 15.75 -0.70
C LEU A 206 -1.98 16.46 -2.02
N GLU A 207 -1.21 17.48 -2.39
CA GLU A 207 -1.35 18.15 -3.70
C GLU A 207 -1.15 17.18 -4.88
N ILE A 208 -0.20 16.26 -4.76
CA ILE A 208 0.07 15.26 -5.81
C ILE A 208 -1.07 14.23 -5.86
N VAL A 209 -1.55 13.76 -4.71
CA VAL A 209 -2.68 12.83 -4.63
C VAL A 209 -3.92 13.45 -5.24
N GLU A 210 -4.28 14.68 -4.87
CA GLU A 210 -5.44 15.39 -5.42
C GLU A 210 -5.40 15.44 -6.95
N LYS A 211 -4.25 15.80 -7.52
CA LYS A 211 -4.05 15.84 -8.98
C LYS A 211 -4.13 14.43 -9.61
N GLY A 212 -3.56 13.45 -8.94
CA GLY A 212 -3.51 12.07 -9.42
C GLY A 212 -4.87 11.37 -9.45
N ILE A 213 -5.70 11.58 -8.43
CA ILE A 213 -7.03 10.98 -8.34
C ILE A 213 -8.06 11.67 -9.25
N ALA A 214 -7.85 12.94 -9.61
CA ALA A 214 -8.72 13.65 -10.56
C ALA A 214 -8.66 13.05 -11.99
N ILE A 215 -7.63 12.26 -12.29
CA ILE A 215 -7.51 11.52 -13.55
C ILE A 215 -8.43 10.30 -13.46
N PRO A 216 -9.37 10.11 -14.40
CA PRO A 216 -10.27 8.95 -14.36
C PRO A 216 -9.52 7.66 -14.11
N PRO A 217 -10.03 6.77 -13.24
CA PRO A 217 -9.36 5.52 -12.94
C PRO A 217 -9.21 4.72 -14.23
N LEU A 218 -7.97 4.51 -14.65
CA LEU A 218 -7.66 3.40 -15.50
C LEU A 218 -7.86 2.16 -14.62
N LYS A 219 -8.83 1.30 -14.96
CA LYS A 219 -8.81 -0.04 -14.39
C LYS A 219 -7.40 -0.57 -14.61
N LEU A 220 -6.68 -0.83 -13.52
CA LEU A 220 -5.44 -1.59 -13.61
C LEU A 220 -5.84 -2.99 -14.07
N CYS A 221 -5.96 -3.17 -15.37
CA CYS A 221 -5.97 -4.51 -15.98
C CYS A 221 -4.50 -4.89 -16.11
N PHE A 222 -4.06 -5.81 -15.29
CA PHE A 222 -2.75 -6.42 -15.37
C PHE A 222 -2.74 -7.56 -16.39
#